data_9018811c61ecd9db2b0d59010739ee54
#
_entry.id   9018811c61ecd9db2b0d59010739ee54
#
_cell.length_a   1.000
_cell.length_b   1.000
_cell.length_c   1.000
_cell.angle_alpha   90.00
_cell.angle_beta   90.00
_cell.angle_gamma   90.00
#
_symmetry.space_group_name_H-M   'P 1'
#
loop_
_entity.id
_entity.type
_entity.pdbx_description
1 polymer ?
#
loop_
_entity_poly.entity_id
_entity_poly.type
_entity_poly.pdbx_seq_one_letter_code
_entity_poly.pdbx_strand_id
1 'polypeptide(L)'
;GDSRFEPLVEGWVAAARERLRAEFPALSHTALPGREPGRVRGSSLALMSRMLVEVDRQFARAQYDLLREHFVDYRLGVPGIREYHKVTWGGGDVDSGPLFLGYSGPAVVVGAAAARVHGDERLADILLGGTELVGVPLEWLGRRRYAGGLVPVGDAFIAWTRSSPMGSSEPWAPLLPQGWSIPFHLFSAVIALFLAWRGGWLDPVRRSRWGQPD
;
A
#
# COMPACT_ATOMS: atom_id res chain seq x y z
N GLY A 1 14.80 2.96 24.99
CA GLY A 1 14.31 4.34 24.91
C GLY A 1 14.75 5.12 26.14
N ASP A 2 14.57 6.42 26.15
CA ASP A 2 14.87 7.26 27.32
C ASP A 2 13.68 7.16 28.28
N SER A 3 13.92 6.58 29.46
CA SER A 3 12.88 6.33 30.49
C SER A 3 12.12 7.58 30.95
N ARG A 4 12.69 8.77 30.75
CA ARG A 4 12.01 10.03 31.06
C ARG A 4 10.72 10.25 30.26
N PHE A 5 10.61 9.64 29.08
CA PHE A 5 9.43 9.76 28.23
C PHE A 5 8.43 8.62 28.39
N GLU A 6 8.76 7.57 29.15
CA GLU A 6 7.84 6.43 29.36
C GLU A 6 6.46 6.84 29.89
N PRO A 7 6.35 7.68 30.97
CA PRO A 7 5.03 8.08 31.47
C PRO A 7 4.20 8.90 30.45
N LEU A 8 4.88 9.68 29.60
CA LEU A 8 4.22 10.45 28.53
C LEU A 8 3.68 9.51 27.46
N VAL A 9 4.46 8.52 27.07
CA VAL A 9 4.10 7.52 26.06
C VAL A 9 2.93 6.67 26.57
N GLU A 10 3.01 6.17 27.81
CA GLU A 10 1.93 5.40 28.43
C GLU A 10 0.63 6.22 28.54
N GLY A 11 0.72 7.46 28.97
CA GLY A 11 -0.42 8.37 29.05
C GLY A 11 -1.05 8.63 27.68
N TRP A 12 -0.23 8.79 26.65
CA TRP A 12 -0.71 8.96 25.29
C TRP A 12 -1.41 7.69 24.77
N VAL A 13 -0.83 6.51 24.98
CA VAL A 13 -1.42 5.21 24.57
C VAL A 13 -2.77 5.01 25.26
N ALA A 14 -2.86 5.26 26.58
CA ALA A 14 -4.10 5.17 27.33
C ALA A 14 -5.18 6.10 26.76
N ALA A 15 -4.85 7.37 26.57
CA ALA A 15 -5.77 8.36 26.00
C ALA A 15 -6.18 8.02 24.55
N ALA A 16 -5.28 7.44 23.75
CA ALA A 16 -5.59 6.99 22.40
C ALA A 16 -6.59 5.82 22.40
N ARG A 17 -6.42 4.87 23.33
CA ARG A 17 -7.33 3.72 23.49
C ARG A 17 -8.73 4.15 23.95
N GLU A 18 -8.83 5.10 24.88
CA GLU A 18 -10.11 5.63 25.35
C GLU A 18 -10.93 6.33 24.26
N ARG A 19 -10.27 6.82 23.22
CA ARG A 19 -10.92 7.51 22.11
C ARG A 19 -11.31 6.59 20.95
N LEU A 20 -11.04 5.31 21.04
CA LEU A 20 -11.45 4.35 20.02
C LEU A 20 -12.98 4.19 20.06
N ARG A 21 -13.59 4.16 18.89
CA ARG A 21 -15.03 3.88 18.79
C ARG A 21 -15.29 2.39 18.97
N ALA A 22 -16.30 2.04 19.77
CA ALA A 22 -16.60 0.65 20.07
C ALA A 22 -16.95 -0.17 18.80
N GLU A 23 -17.69 0.46 17.87
CA GLU A 23 -18.12 -0.17 16.62
C GLU A 23 -16.98 -0.37 15.60
N PHE A 24 -15.92 0.45 15.70
CA PHE A 24 -14.75 0.34 14.84
C PHE A 24 -13.52 0.91 15.57
N PRO A 25 -12.79 0.08 16.34
CA PRO A 25 -11.75 0.54 17.26
C PRO A 25 -10.42 0.84 16.54
N ALA A 26 -10.48 1.51 15.41
CA ALA A 26 -9.32 1.99 14.67
C ALA A 26 -9.00 3.45 15.01
N LEU A 27 -7.72 3.78 15.05
CA LEU A 27 -7.24 5.13 15.23
C LEU A 27 -7.73 6.05 14.11
N SER A 28 -8.35 7.16 14.48
CA SER A 28 -8.82 8.15 13.53
C SER A 28 -7.68 9.01 12.98
N HIS A 29 -7.87 9.55 11.78
CA HIS A 29 -6.92 10.48 11.16
C HIS A 29 -6.69 11.75 12.00
N THR A 30 -7.73 12.25 12.62
CA THR A 30 -7.65 13.42 13.49
C THR A 30 -8.29 13.16 14.85
N ALA A 31 -7.62 13.56 15.91
CA ALA A 31 -8.10 13.49 17.29
C ALA A 31 -7.76 14.80 18.00
N LEU A 32 -8.68 15.76 17.96
CA LEU A 32 -8.52 17.05 18.64
C LEU A 32 -9.18 17.00 20.02
N PRO A 33 -8.58 17.63 21.05
CA PRO A 33 -9.22 17.76 22.37
C PRO A 33 -10.62 18.38 22.26
N GLY A 34 -11.59 17.79 22.93
CA GLY A 34 -12.97 18.29 22.97
C GLY A 34 -13.77 18.16 21.68
N ARG A 35 -13.25 17.42 20.69
CA ARG A 35 -13.96 17.12 19.44
C ARG A 35 -14.09 15.61 19.23
N GLU A 36 -15.14 15.22 18.54
CA GLU A 36 -15.29 13.84 18.10
C GLU A 36 -14.12 13.43 17.18
N PRO A 37 -13.62 12.19 17.32
CA PRO A 37 -12.59 11.68 16.45
C PRO A 37 -13.02 11.75 14.99
N GLY A 38 -12.11 12.14 14.12
CA GLY A 38 -12.33 12.17 12.69
C GLY A 38 -12.57 10.78 12.06
N ARG A 39 -12.67 10.73 10.74
CA ARG A 39 -12.76 9.46 10.03
C ARG A 39 -11.45 8.68 10.13
N VAL A 40 -11.56 7.35 10.17
CA VAL A 40 -10.40 6.47 9.97
C VAL A 40 -10.04 6.48 8.48
N ARG A 41 -8.75 6.65 8.19
CA ARG A 41 -8.20 6.73 6.85
C ARG A 41 -7.07 5.72 6.67
N GLY A 42 -7.01 5.08 5.51
CA GLY A 42 -6.05 4.03 5.24
C GLY A 42 -4.60 4.49 5.29
N SER A 43 -4.30 5.68 4.75
CA SER A 43 -2.96 6.28 4.80
C SER A 43 -2.48 6.51 6.23
N SER A 44 -3.34 7.11 7.05
CA SER A 44 -3.03 7.39 8.45
C SER A 44 -2.93 6.12 9.29
N LEU A 45 -3.87 5.19 9.11
CA LEU A 45 -3.87 3.93 9.87
C LEU A 45 -2.64 3.08 9.53
N ALA A 46 -2.23 3.05 8.24
CA ALA A 46 -1.02 2.37 7.81
C ALA A 46 0.23 2.96 8.47
N LEU A 47 0.35 4.30 8.50
CA LEU A 47 1.48 4.96 9.14
C LEU A 47 1.49 4.71 10.65
N MET A 48 0.34 4.88 11.31
CA MET A 48 0.20 4.62 12.74
C MET A 48 0.51 3.17 13.09
N SER A 49 0.00 2.20 12.34
CA SER A 49 0.30 0.77 12.55
C SER A 49 1.80 0.47 12.43
N ARG A 50 2.51 1.15 11.52
CA ARG A 50 3.97 1.01 11.40
C ARG A 50 4.71 1.64 12.57
N MET A 51 4.32 2.84 13.00
CA MET A 51 5.05 3.59 14.03
C MET A 51 4.78 3.07 15.45
N LEU A 52 3.57 2.63 15.72
CA LEU A 52 3.17 2.10 17.04
C LEU A 52 3.95 0.86 17.47
N VAL A 53 4.57 0.12 16.56
CA VAL A 53 5.42 -1.04 16.90
C VAL A 53 6.57 -0.65 17.84
N GLU A 54 7.06 0.58 17.75
CA GLU A 54 8.12 1.13 18.60
C GLU A 54 7.60 1.58 19.99
N VAL A 55 6.28 1.68 20.14
CA VAL A 55 5.61 2.23 21.32
C VAL A 55 4.87 1.13 22.10
N ASP A 56 3.96 0.46 21.44
CA ASP A 56 3.14 -0.61 22.01
C ASP A 56 2.81 -1.64 20.93
N ARG A 57 3.51 -2.76 20.94
CA ARG A 57 3.41 -3.82 19.92
C ARG A 57 2.02 -4.45 19.86
N GLN A 58 1.35 -4.60 21.01
CA GLN A 58 0.02 -5.20 21.05
C GLN A 58 -1.01 -4.26 20.43
N PHE A 59 -0.92 -2.98 20.77
CA PHE A 59 -1.79 -1.97 20.18
C PHE A 59 -1.53 -1.78 18.68
N ALA A 60 -0.26 -1.73 18.28
CA ALA A 60 0.13 -1.70 16.88
C ALA A 60 -0.45 -2.87 16.09
N ARG A 61 -0.38 -4.09 16.66
CA ARG A 61 -0.93 -5.28 16.03
C ARG A 61 -2.42 -5.18 15.83
N ALA A 62 -3.17 -4.76 16.84
CA ALA A 62 -4.62 -4.57 16.73
C ALA A 62 -4.99 -3.54 15.65
N GLN A 63 -4.24 -2.44 15.53
CA GLN A 63 -4.45 -1.45 14.48
C GLN A 63 -4.09 -1.99 13.08
N TYR A 64 -3.05 -2.81 12.98
CA TYR A 64 -2.67 -3.47 11.74
C TYR A 64 -3.72 -4.51 11.29
N ASP A 65 -4.29 -5.29 12.21
CA ASP A 65 -5.37 -6.23 11.89
C ASP A 65 -6.57 -5.51 11.26
N LEU A 66 -6.96 -4.35 11.82
CA LEU A 66 -8.03 -3.51 11.27
C LEU A 66 -7.68 -2.93 9.89
N LEU A 67 -6.44 -2.45 9.71
CA LEU A 67 -5.96 -2.00 8.40
C LEU A 67 -6.08 -3.12 7.37
N ARG A 68 -5.59 -4.30 7.71
CA ARG A 68 -5.53 -5.47 6.84
C ARG A 68 -6.93 -5.94 6.44
N GLU A 69 -7.84 -6.03 7.38
CA GLU A 69 -9.20 -6.52 7.14
C GLU A 69 -10.06 -5.53 6.36
N HIS A 70 -10.00 -4.25 6.72
CA HIS A 70 -10.99 -3.26 6.28
C HIS A 70 -10.50 -2.32 5.17
N PHE A 71 -9.19 -2.20 4.95
CA PHE A 71 -8.63 -1.27 3.98
C PHE A 71 -7.85 -1.95 2.85
N VAL A 72 -7.25 -3.12 3.08
CA VAL A 72 -6.63 -3.86 1.98
C VAL A 72 -7.72 -4.43 1.08
N ASP A 73 -7.60 -4.17 -0.21
CA ASP A 73 -8.56 -4.55 -1.23
C ASP A 73 -7.82 -4.93 -2.52
N TYR A 74 -8.52 -5.53 -3.47
CA TYR A 74 -7.99 -5.85 -4.80
C TYR A 74 -9.04 -5.55 -5.85
N ARG A 75 -8.73 -4.64 -6.76
CA ARG A 75 -9.64 -4.27 -7.84
C ARG A 75 -9.00 -4.54 -9.17
N LEU A 76 -9.73 -5.19 -10.06
CA LEU A 76 -9.24 -5.58 -11.37
C LEU A 76 -7.94 -6.42 -11.29
N GLY A 77 -7.74 -7.17 -10.20
CA GLY A 77 -6.53 -7.92 -9.94
C GLY A 77 -5.32 -7.07 -9.56
N VAL A 78 -5.53 -5.84 -9.10
CA VAL A 78 -4.49 -4.96 -8.56
C VAL A 78 -4.74 -4.78 -7.06
N PRO A 79 -3.84 -5.25 -6.19
CA PRO A 79 -3.97 -5.05 -4.75
C PRO A 79 -3.57 -3.64 -4.35
N GLY A 80 -4.21 -3.13 -3.32
CA GLY A 80 -3.90 -1.81 -2.80
C GLY A 80 -4.53 -1.55 -1.44
N ILE A 81 -4.21 -0.40 -0.87
CA ILE A 81 -4.82 0.08 0.36
C ILE A 81 -5.73 1.26 0.03
N ARG A 82 -6.98 1.11 0.39
CA ARG A 82 -7.99 2.15 0.21
C ARG A 82 -7.77 3.27 1.21
N GLU A 83 -8.09 4.49 0.79
CA GLU A 83 -8.08 5.64 1.70
C GLU A 83 -9.26 5.60 2.67
N TYR A 84 -10.41 5.11 2.22
CA TYR A 84 -11.60 4.96 3.05
C TYR A 84 -11.99 3.49 3.18
N HIS A 85 -12.66 3.16 4.28
CA HIS A 85 -13.24 1.83 4.49
C HIS A 85 -13.95 1.32 3.22
N LYS A 86 -13.93 0.01 2.99
CA LYS A 86 -14.38 -0.66 1.74
C LYS A 86 -15.75 -0.22 1.22
N VAL A 87 -16.65 0.19 2.11
CA VAL A 87 -18.02 0.61 1.77
C VAL A 87 -18.21 2.12 1.67
N THR A 88 -17.16 2.92 1.87
CA THR A 88 -17.23 4.40 1.83
C THR A 88 -16.42 4.96 0.67
N TRP A 89 -16.87 6.12 0.18
CA TRP A 89 -16.18 6.89 -0.86
C TRP A 89 -15.79 8.25 -0.34
N GLY A 90 -14.72 8.80 -0.90
CA GLY A 90 -14.24 10.15 -0.60
C GLY A 90 -13.22 10.60 -1.63
N GLY A 91 -12.91 11.88 -1.64
CA GLY A 91 -11.84 12.46 -2.45
C GLY A 91 -10.46 12.25 -1.80
N GLY A 92 -9.41 12.35 -2.59
CA GLY A 92 -8.05 12.45 -2.07
C GLY A 92 -7.76 13.85 -1.52
N ASP A 93 -6.73 13.96 -0.72
CA ASP A 93 -6.19 15.21 -0.20
C ASP A 93 -4.65 15.21 -0.25
N VAL A 94 -4.02 16.17 0.45
CA VAL A 94 -2.55 16.32 0.44
C VAL A 94 -1.85 15.07 0.98
N ASP A 95 -2.42 14.42 2.01
CA ASP A 95 -1.78 13.27 2.67
C ASP A 95 -1.98 11.97 1.91
N SER A 96 -3.17 11.76 1.34
CA SER A 96 -3.49 10.56 0.57
C SER A 96 -3.07 10.65 -0.91
N GLY A 97 -2.83 11.86 -1.40
CA GLY A 97 -2.66 12.11 -2.83
C GLY A 97 -3.95 11.85 -3.63
N PRO A 98 -3.85 11.84 -4.96
CA PRO A 98 -4.96 11.48 -5.83
C PRO A 98 -5.31 10.01 -5.63
N LEU A 99 -6.60 9.69 -5.53
CA LEU A 99 -7.08 8.32 -5.36
C LEU A 99 -7.34 7.68 -6.73
N PHE A 100 -6.74 6.51 -6.95
CA PHE A 100 -7.02 5.67 -8.10
C PHE A 100 -7.81 4.44 -7.69
N LEU A 101 -9.03 4.28 -8.20
CA LEU A 101 -9.97 3.22 -7.77
C LEU A 101 -10.25 3.20 -6.26
N GLY A 102 -10.07 4.35 -5.58
CA GLY A 102 -10.18 4.48 -4.14
C GLY A 102 -8.91 4.11 -3.37
N TYR A 103 -7.83 3.74 -4.05
CA TYR A 103 -6.52 3.49 -3.46
C TYR A 103 -5.73 4.78 -3.31
N SER A 104 -5.01 4.88 -2.21
CA SER A 104 -4.02 5.92 -1.95
C SER A 104 -2.61 5.36 -2.18
N GLY A 105 -1.85 6.00 -3.07
CA GLY A 105 -0.45 5.63 -3.32
C GLY A 105 0.40 5.66 -2.05
N PRO A 106 0.38 6.75 -1.26
CA PRO A 106 1.01 6.80 0.06
C PRO A 106 0.58 5.65 0.99
N ALA A 107 -0.72 5.34 1.07
CA ALA A 107 -1.22 4.24 1.90
C ALA A 107 -0.62 2.89 1.49
N VAL A 108 -0.49 2.63 0.18
CA VAL A 108 0.10 1.39 -0.34
C VAL A 108 1.56 1.26 0.09
N VAL A 109 2.36 2.33 -0.09
CA VAL A 109 3.79 2.33 0.26
C VAL A 109 4.00 2.16 1.77
N VAL A 110 3.30 2.97 2.58
CA VAL A 110 3.43 2.94 4.05
C VAL A 110 2.80 1.66 4.62
N GLY A 111 1.73 1.16 4.01
CA GLY A 111 1.12 -0.10 4.39
C GLY A 111 2.02 -1.31 4.12
N ALA A 112 2.84 -1.27 3.07
CA ALA A 112 3.88 -2.28 2.87
C ALA A 112 4.93 -2.23 4.00
N ALA A 113 5.30 -1.03 4.50
CA ALA A 113 6.17 -0.91 5.67
C ALA A 113 5.51 -1.47 6.93
N ALA A 114 4.21 -1.22 7.15
CA ALA A 114 3.46 -1.81 8.24
C ALA A 114 3.44 -3.34 8.13
N ALA A 115 3.14 -3.88 6.95
CA ALA A 115 3.14 -5.32 6.71
C ALA A 115 4.50 -5.95 7.04
N ARG A 116 5.62 -5.32 6.65
CA ARG A 116 6.97 -5.79 6.98
C ARG A 116 7.19 -5.91 8.48
N VAL A 117 6.94 -4.86 9.25
CA VAL A 117 7.21 -4.86 10.69
C VAL A 117 6.28 -5.78 11.47
N HIS A 118 5.11 -6.09 10.92
CA HIS A 118 4.18 -7.08 11.48
C HIS A 118 4.39 -8.51 10.95
N GLY A 119 5.43 -8.75 10.13
CA GLY A 119 5.77 -10.08 9.60
C GLY A 119 4.78 -10.60 8.55
N ASP A 120 3.97 -9.75 7.92
CA ASP A 120 3.11 -10.11 6.79
C ASP A 120 3.90 -9.92 5.47
N GLU A 121 4.90 -10.78 5.28
CA GLU A 121 5.83 -10.73 4.15
C GLU A 121 5.09 -10.77 2.83
N ARG A 122 4.11 -11.66 2.71
CA ARG A 122 3.33 -11.82 1.48
C ARG A 122 2.58 -10.55 1.08
N LEU A 123 1.93 -9.88 2.05
CA LEU A 123 1.25 -8.62 1.76
C LEU A 123 2.25 -7.50 1.43
N ALA A 124 3.36 -7.44 2.15
CA ALA A 124 4.43 -6.48 1.88
C ALA A 124 4.96 -6.60 0.45
N ASP A 125 5.25 -7.81 -0.01
CA ASP A 125 5.76 -8.08 -1.36
C ASP A 125 4.73 -7.72 -2.44
N ILE A 126 3.47 -8.05 -2.21
CA ILE A 126 2.38 -7.73 -3.14
C ILE A 126 2.21 -6.21 -3.29
N LEU A 127 2.21 -5.47 -2.17
CA LEU A 127 2.06 -4.00 -2.20
C LEU A 127 3.29 -3.32 -2.83
N LEU A 128 4.50 -3.78 -2.51
CA LEU A 128 5.72 -3.29 -3.15
C LEU A 128 5.75 -3.62 -4.65
N GLY A 129 5.34 -4.83 -5.04
CA GLY A 129 5.20 -5.21 -6.45
C GLY A 129 4.21 -4.32 -7.21
N GLY A 130 3.08 -3.97 -6.59
CA GLY A 130 2.14 -2.98 -7.13
C GLY A 130 2.78 -1.60 -7.32
N THR A 131 3.60 -1.17 -6.36
CA THR A 131 4.35 0.09 -6.46
C THR A 131 5.37 0.07 -7.61
N GLU A 132 6.04 -1.06 -7.85
CA GLU A 132 6.94 -1.25 -8.99
C GLU A 132 6.19 -1.17 -10.32
N LEU A 133 5.03 -1.81 -10.40
CA LEU A 133 4.21 -1.84 -11.61
C LEU A 133 3.73 -0.45 -12.01
N VAL A 134 3.20 0.31 -11.05
CA VAL A 134 2.61 1.64 -11.32
C VAL A 134 3.69 2.73 -11.42
N GLY A 135 4.72 2.64 -10.57
CA GLY A 135 5.77 3.64 -10.48
C GLY A 135 6.86 3.52 -11.55
N VAL A 136 6.91 2.42 -12.29
CA VAL A 136 7.90 2.15 -13.37
C VAL A 136 9.30 2.60 -12.96
N PRO A 137 10.03 1.82 -12.16
CA PRO A 137 11.33 2.23 -11.64
C PRO A 137 12.34 2.38 -12.77
N LEU A 138 13.06 3.50 -12.76
CA LEU A 138 14.18 3.76 -13.65
C LEU A 138 15.49 3.75 -12.84
N GLU A 139 16.46 3.00 -13.31
CA GLU A 139 17.80 2.96 -12.71
C GLU A 139 18.81 3.73 -13.56
N TRP A 140 19.41 4.74 -12.95
CA TRP A 140 20.44 5.56 -13.60
C TRP A 140 21.53 5.94 -12.61
N LEU A 141 22.78 5.69 -12.96
CA LEU A 141 23.97 6.00 -12.12
C LEU A 141 23.85 5.46 -10.69
N GLY A 142 23.36 4.24 -10.50
CA GLY A 142 23.20 3.63 -9.19
C GLY A 142 22.06 4.23 -8.35
N ARG A 143 21.21 5.05 -8.94
CA ARG A 143 20.02 5.62 -8.30
C ARG A 143 18.78 5.04 -8.93
N ARG A 144 17.83 4.62 -8.10
CA ARG A 144 16.53 4.14 -8.50
C ARG A 144 15.50 5.22 -8.25
N ARG A 145 14.71 5.55 -9.28
CA ARG A 145 13.67 6.57 -9.23
C ARG A 145 12.36 5.99 -9.75
N TYR A 146 11.27 6.37 -9.12
CA TYR A 146 9.92 5.98 -9.53
C TYR A 146 9.23 7.15 -10.24
N ALA A 147 8.32 6.84 -11.18
CA ALA A 147 7.62 7.82 -11.99
C ALA A 147 8.57 8.88 -12.60
N GLY A 148 9.74 8.44 -13.10
CA GLY A 148 10.75 9.34 -13.67
C GLY A 148 11.39 10.32 -12.67
N GLY A 149 11.22 10.12 -11.36
CA GLY A 149 11.75 11.01 -10.32
C GLY A 149 10.88 12.26 -10.07
N LEU A 150 9.66 12.29 -10.59
CA LEU A 150 8.75 13.44 -10.44
C LEU A 150 8.26 13.64 -8.99
N VAL A 151 8.31 12.59 -8.17
CA VAL A 151 7.83 12.61 -6.78
C VAL A 151 8.95 12.15 -5.83
N PRO A 152 9.96 13.02 -5.54
CA PRO A 152 11.11 12.62 -4.72
C PRO A 152 10.75 12.13 -3.32
N VAL A 153 9.70 12.66 -2.71
CA VAL A 153 9.18 12.21 -1.42
C VAL A 153 8.66 10.77 -1.50
N GLY A 154 8.05 10.39 -2.62
CA GLY A 154 7.62 9.01 -2.88
C GLY A 154 8.80 8.05 -2.94
N ASP A 155 9.89 8.44 -3.65
CA ASP A 155 11.13 7.66 -3.69
C ASP A 155 11.70 7.43 -2.28
N ALA A 156 11.68 8.47 -1.43
CA ALA A 156 12.16 8.39 -0.06
C ALA A 156 11.30 7.43 0.80
N PHE A 157 9.97 7.50 0.68
CA PHE A 157 9.06 6.58 1.38
C PHE A 157 9.23 5.13 0.90
N ILE A 158 9.42 4.89 -0.39
CA ILE A 158 9.68 3.54 -0.92
C ILE A 158 11.01 3.00 -0.38
N ALA A 159 12.06 3.82 -0.36
CA ALA A 159 13.35 3.45 0.21
C ALA A 159 13.24 3.12 1.71
N TRP A 160 12.54 3.97 2.47
CA TRP A 160 12.27 3.74 3.89
C TRP A 160 11.46 2.45 4.11
N THR A 161 10.42 2.20 3.32
CA THR A 161 9.65 0.95 3.38
C THR A 161 10.54 -0.27 3.18
N ARG A 162 11.40 -0.24 2.16
CA ARG A 162 12.33 -1.35 1.86
C ARG A 162 13.36 -1.58 2.95
N SER A 163 13.79 -0.51 3.66
CA SER A 163 14.71 -0.59 4.79
C SER A 163 14.04 -0.95 6.11
N SER A 164 12.69 -0.94 6.17
CA SER A 164 11.97 -1.36 7.37
C SER A 164 12.27 -2.83 7.70
N PRO A 165 12.55 -3.16 8.98
CA PRO A 165 12.86 -4.54 9.37
C PRO A 165 11.65 -5.45 9.10
N MET A 166 11.94 -6.73 8.84
CA MET A 166 10.91 -7.76 8.80
C MET A 166 10.65 -8.24 10.23
N GLY A 167 9.42 -8.08 10.70
CA GLY A 167 8.99 -8.62 11.99
C GLY A 167 8.84 -10.14 11.94
N SER A 168 8.93 -10.76 13.08
CA SER A 168 8.58 -12.17 13.25
C SER A 168 7.12 -12.28 13.72
N SER A 169 6.30 -13.04 13.02
CA SER A 169 4.95 -13.38 13.46
C SER A 169 4.57 -14.79 13.01
N GLU A 170 3.53 -15.34 13.62
CA GLU A 170 2.82 -16.49 13.05
C GLU A 170 2.42 -16.18 11.60
N PRO A 171 2.46 -17.20 10.72
CA PRO A 171 2.05 -17.00 9.33
C PRO A 171 0.64 -16.40 9.22
N TRP A 172 0.53 -15.33 8.46
CA TRP A 172 -0.75 -14.69 8.24
C TRP A 172 -1.65 -15.50 7.31
N ALA A 173 -2.92 -15.59 7.65
CA ALA A 173 -3.90 -16.18 6.74
C ALA A 173 -3.92 -15.41 5.41
N PRO A 174 -4.07 -16.09 4.27
CA PRO A 174 -4.19 -15.44 2.98
C PRO A 174 -5.36 -14.44 2.97
N LEU A 175 -5.08 -13.16 2.71
CA LEU A 175 -6.10 -12.12 2.63
C LEU A 175 -6.78 -12.08 1.27
N LEU A 176 -5.99 -12.35 0.22
CA LEU A 176 -6.47 -12.30 -1.15
C LEU A 176 -6.93 -13.71 -1.57
N PRO A 177 -8.11 -13.84 -2.21
CA PRO A 177 -8.59 -15.11 -2.68
C PRO A 177 -7.66 -15.71 -3.73
N GLN A 178 -7.71 -17.04 -3.88
CA GLN A 178 -6.94 -17.68 -4.95
C GLN A 178 -7.37 -17.14 -6.32
N GLY A 179 -6.40 -16.81 -7.15
CA GLY A 179 -6.67 -16.28 -8.49
C GLY A 179 -7.04 -14.79 -8.54
N TRP A 180 -6.85 -14.03 -7.47
CA TRP A 180 -7.14 -12.60 -7.41
C TRP A 180 -6.48 -11.79 -8.54
N SER A 181 -5.33 -12.23 -9.06
CA SER A 181 -4.59 -11.56 -10.13
C SER A 181 -5.05 -11.94 -11.55
N ILE A 182 -5.89 -12.96 -11.70
CA ILE A 182 -6.34 -13.43 -13.03
C ILE A 182 -6.95 -12.30 -13.87
N PRO A 183 -7.85 -11.44 -13.36
CA PRO A 183 -8.42 -10.34 -14.16
C PRO A 183 -7.35 -9.40 -14.71
N PHE A 184 -6.32 -9.10 -13.92
CA PHE A 184 -5.20 -8.26 -14.36
C PHE A 184 -4.41 -8.91 -15.50
N HIS A 185 -4.08 -10.21 -15.38
CA HIS A 185 -3.35 -10.93 -16.41
C HIS A 185 -4.17 -11.08 -17.70
N LEU A 186 -5.46 -11.35 -17.61
CA LEU A 186 -6.34 -11.39 -18.77
C LEU A 186 -6.40 -10.04 -19.48
N PHE A 187 -6.58 -8.94 -18.73
CA PHE A 187 -6.61 -7.61 -19.31
C PHE A 187 -5.27 -7.25 -19.96
N SER A 188 -4.14 -7.56 -19.31
CA SER A 188 -2.81 -7.35 -19.86
C SER A 188 -2.58 -8.16 -21.16
N ALA A 189 -3.03 -9.41 -21.19
CA ALA A 189 -2.95 -10.26 -22.38
C ALA A 189 -3.78 -9.68 -23.54
N VAL A 190 -5.00 -9.21 -23.28
CA VAL A 190 -5.86 -8.57 -24.29
C VAL A 190 -5.18 -7.33 -24.86
N ILE A 191 -4.61 -6.46 -24.02
CA ILE A 191 -3.87 -5.28 -24.49
C ILE A 191 -2.66 -5.70 -25.33
N ALA A 192 -1.87 -6.67 -24.87
CA ALA A 192 -0.70 -7.14 -25.60
C ALA A 192 -1.07 -7.70 -26.99
N LEU A 193 -2.12 -8.51 -27.06
CA LEU A 193 -2.64 -9.04 -28.32
C LEU A 193 -3.15 -7.93 -29.26
N PHE A 194 -3.87 -6.94 -28.71
CA PHE A 194 -4.34 -5.79 -29.47
C PHE A 194 -3.17 -4.98 -30.05
N LEU A 195 -2.15 -4.70 -29.24
CA LEU A 195 -0.96 -3.98 -29.70
C LEU A 195 -0.16 -4.78 -30.75
N ALA A 196 -0.03 -6.09 -30.56
CA ALA A 196 0.62 -6.97 -31.52
C ALA A 196 -0.16 -7.01 -32.86
N TRP A 197 -1.49 -7.04 -32.80
CA TRP A 197 -2.34 -6.97 -33.98
C TRP A 197 -2.22 -5.61 -34.69
N ARG A 198 -2.32 -4.50 -33.95
CA ARG A 198 -2.15 -3.13 -34.49
C ARG A 198 -0.76 -2.90 -35.07
N GLY A 199 0.28 -3.46 -34.42
CA GLY A 199 1.67 -3.40 -34.90
C GLY A 199 1.96 -4.28 -36.12
N GLY A 200 1.01 -5.10 -36.53
CA GLY A 200 1.19 -6.06 -37.65
C GLY A 200 2.11 -7.25 -37.32
N TRP A 201 2.39 -7.46 -36.03
CA TRP A 201 3.26 -8.57 -35.57
C TRP A 201 2.58 -9.94 -35.74
N LEU A 202 1.26 -9.97 -35.80
CA LEU A 202 0.45 -11.15 -36.00
C LEU A 202 0.09 -11.37 -37.47
N ASP A 203 0.54 -10.49 -38.40
CA ASP A 203 0.26 -10.58 -39.81
C ASP A 203 1.34 -11.47 -40.50
N PRO A 204 0.98 -12.69 -40.96
CA PRO A 204 1.93 -13.58 -41.60
C PRO A 204 2.48 -13.03 -42.92
N VAL A 205 1.75 -12.14 -43.59
CA VAL A 205 2.17 -11.53 -44.87
C VAL A 205 3.26 -10.48 -44.64
N ARG A 206 3.23 -9.77 -43.53
CA ARG A 206 4.30 -8.80 -43.17
C ARG A 206 5.60 -9.49 -42.76
N ARG A 207 5.56 -10.66 -42.11
CA ARG A 207 6.76 -11.41 -41.69
C ARG A 207 7.58 -11.90 -42.90
N SER A 208 6.95 -12.20 -44.01
CA SER A 208 7.66 -12.68 -45.21
C SER A 208 8.46 -11.58 -45.93
N ARG A 209 8.18 -10.29 -45.67
CA ARG A 209 8.92 -9.17 -46.28
C ARG A 209 10.21 -8.79 -45.54
N TRP A 210 10.40 -9.22 -44.29
CA TRP A 210 11.63 -8.96 -43.54
C TRP A 210 12.69 -10.05 -43.67
N GLY A 211 12.41 -11.11 -44.38
CA GLY A 211 13.28 -12.28 -44.54
C GLY A 211 13.89 -12.45 -45.93
N GLN A 212 13.77 -11.50 -46.86
CA GLN A 212 14.51 -11.54 -48.11
C GLN A 212 15.70 -10.59 -48.02
N PRO A 213 16.95 -11.10 -48.01
CA PRO A 213 18.14 -10.28 -48.25
C PRO A 213 18.12 -9.89 -49.74
N ASP A 214 18.42 -8.63 -50.02
CA ASP A 214 18.71 -8.10 -51.36
C ASP A 214 19.95 -8.75 -51.97
#